data_d7d79fd4acab4189b2a262c65ff67025
#
_entry.id   d7d79fd4acab4189b2a262c65ff67025
#
_cell.length_a   1.000
_cell.length_b   1.000
_cell.length_c   1.000
_cell.angle_alpha   90.00
_cell.angle_beta   90.00
_cell.angle_gamma   90.00
#
_symmetry.space_group_name_H-M   'P 1'
#
loop_
_entity.id
_entity.type
_entity.pdbx_description
1 polymer ?
#
loop_
_entity_poly.entity_id
_entity_poly.type
_entity_poly.pdbx_seq_one_letter_code
_entity_poly.pdbx_strand_id
1 'polypeptide(L)'
;MTDRDRFYDTIASLESGNIRVAEKVDGEWKVNSWVKEVILSGFRLGQLTDMTEGQFSFFDKDTIPARKFTAENGVRIVPGGSSVRTGAYLAPSVI
;
A
#
# COMPACT_ATOMS: atom_id res chain seq x y z
N MET A 1 6.21 19.35 7.04
CA MET A 1 5.95 17.98 6.52
C MET A 1 7.12 17.53 5.67
N THR A 2 7.70 16.39 6.00
CA THR A 2 8.80 15.82 5.23
C THR A 2 8.26 15.00 4.05
N ASP A 3 9.14 14.63 3.13
CA ASP A 3 8.77 13.74 2.02
C ASP A 3 8.31 12.38 2.53
N ARG A 4 8.92 11.84 3.60
CA ARG A 4 8.48 10.61 4.23
C ARG A 4 7.08 10.75 4.81
N ASP A 5 6.78 11.85 5.49
CA ASP A 5 5.44 12.09 6.04
C ASP A 5 4.41 12.13 4.93
N ARG A 6 4.71 12.82 3.85
CA ARG A 6 3.81 12.89 2.70
C ARG A 6 3.58 11.50 2.09
N PHE A 7 4.64 10.71 1.98
CA PHE A 7 4.53 9.34 1.47
C PHE A 7 3.59 8.51 2.35
N TYR A 8 3.83 8.48 3.68
CA TYR A 8 3.02 7.67 4.58
C TYR A 8 1.58 8.15 4.66
N ASP A 9 1.33 9.45 4.63
CA ASP A 9 -0.03 9.99 4.61
C ASP A 9 -0.78 9.58 3.34
N THR A 10 -0.10 9.62 2.20
CA THR A 10 -0.69 9.21 0.92
C THR A 10 -0.98 7.71 0.91
N ILE A 11 -0.06 6.90 1.42
CA ILE A 11 -0.25 5.45 1.53
C ILE A 11 -1.48 5.13 2.40
N ALA A 12 -1.61 5.78 3.55
CA ALA A 12 -2.76 5.57 4.43
C ALA A 12 -4.08 5.93 3.73
N SER A 13 -4.09 7.00 2.96
CA SER A 13 -5.27 7.41 2.21
C SER A 13 -5.61 6.45 1.08
N LEU A 14 -4.61 5.85 0.44
CA LEU A 14 -4.81 4.82 -0.57
C LEU A 14 -5.41 3.56 0.07
N GLU A 15 -4.86 3.14 1.21
CA GLU A 15 -5.33 1.94 1.90
C GLU A 15 -6.76 2.06 2.41
N SER A 16 -7.17 3.26 2.80
CA SER A 16 -8.53 3.53 3.24
C SER A 16 -9.52 3.74 2.08
N GLY A 17 -9.01 3.91 0.86
CA GLY A 17 -9.85 4.18 -0.30
C GLY A 17 -10.23 5.65 -0.47
N ASN A 18 -9.69 6.55 0.36
CA ASN A 18 -9.97 7.99 0.25
C ASN A 18 -9.35 8.61 -0.99
N ILE A 19 -8.24 8.04 -1.46
CA ILE A 19 -7.54 8.49 -2.67
C ILE A 19 -7.42 7.31 -3.62
N ARG A 20 -7.51 7.56 -4.91
CA ARG A 20 -7.30 6.58 -5.96
C ARG A 20 -6.29 7.10 -6.97
N VAL A 21 -5.49 6.18 -7.54
CA VAL A 21 -4.58 6.56 -8.63
C VAL A 21 -5.36 6.92 -9.88
N ALA A 22 -6.46 6.22 -10.13
CA ALA A 22 -7.37 6.55 -11.22
C ALA A 22 -8.79 6.46 -10.70
N GLU A 23 -9.63 7.38 -11.15
CA GLU A 23 -11.03 7.43 -10.73
C GLU A 23 -11.92 7.90 -11.85
N LYS A 24 -13.20 7.54 -11.77
CA LYS A 24 -14.19 7.95 -12.76
C LYS A 24 -14.88 9.21 -12.25
N VAL A 25 -14.74 10.30 -13.00
CA VAL A 25 -15.33 11.61 -12.67
C VAL A 25 -16.19 12.04 -13.84
N ASP A 26 -17.48 12.32 -13.59
CA ASP A 26 -18.44 12.73 -14.61
C ASP A 26 -18.45 11.80 -15.83
N GLY A 27 -18.35 10.49 -15.59
CA GLY A 27 -18.40 9.48 -16.63
C GLY A 27 -17.09 9.23 -17.36
N GLU A 28 -16.04 9.96 -17.01
CA GLU A 28 -14.71 9.82 -17.64
C GLU A 28 -13.66 9.41 -16.64
N TRP A 29 -12.70 8.60 -17.09
CA TRP A 29 -11.57 8.21 -16.24
C TRP A 29 -10.55 9.33 -16.15
N LYS A 30 -10.15 9.63 -14.92
CA LYS A 30 -9.12 10.62 -14.62
C LYS A 30 -7.99 9.93 -13.87
N VAL A 31 -6.75 10.19 -14.30
CA VAL A 31 -5.55 9.67 -13.64
C VAL A 31 -4.98 10.76 -12.71
N ASN A 32 -4.78 10.40 -11.45
CA ASN A 32 -4.13 11.28 -10.47
C ASN A 32 -2.63 10.99 -10.47
N SER A 33 -1.91 11.54 -11.46
CA SER A 33 -0.49 11.24 -11.66
C SER A 33 0.38 11.60 -10.46
N TRP A 34 -0.02 12.60 -9.67
CA TRP A 34 0.71 12.96 -8.47
C TRP A 34 0.78 11.82 -7.45
N VAL A 35 -0.26 10.97 -7.42
CA VAL A 35 -0.28 9.81 -6.51
C VAL A 35 0.82 8.82 -6.90
N LYS A 36 0.96 8.55 -8.19
CA LYS A 36 2.02 7.68 -8.68
C LYS A 36 3.40 8.23 -8.32
N GLU A 37 3.60 9.53 -8.46
CA GLU A 37 4.88 10.17 -8.12
C GLU A 37 5.19 10.00 -6.63
N VAL A 38 4.20 10.14 -5.76
CA VAL A 38 4.38 9.93 -4.32
C VAL A 38 4.72 8.46 -4.03
N ILE A 39 4.03 7.51 -4.68
CA ILE A 39 4.34 6.08 -4.53
C ILE A 39 5.80 5.82 -4.92
N LEU A 40 6.23 6.34 -6.05
CA LEU A 40 7.61 6.15 -6.52
C LEU A 40 8.64 6.78 -5.56
N SER A 41 8.26 7.86 -4.87
CA SER A 41 9.15 8.46 -3.87
C SER A 41 9.46 7.50 -2.73
N GLY A 42 8.55 6.58 -2.40
CA GLY A 42 8.77 5.58 -1.37
C GLY A 42 9.95 4.66 -1.68
N PHE A 43 10.15 4.32 -2.94
CA PHE A 43 11.29 3.52 -3.36
C PHE A 43 12.60 4.31 -3.18
N ARG A 44 12.59 5.60 -3.48
CA ARG A 44 13.76 6.46 -3.36
C ARG A 44 14.09 6.77 -1.90
N LEU A 45 13.06 7.00 -1.08
CA LEU A 45 13.24 7.38 0.33
C LEU A 45 13.57 6.18 1.22
N GLY A 46 13.16 4.98 0.80
CA GLY A 46 13.32 3.78 1.61
C GLY A 46 14.74 3.23 1.61
N GLN A 47 15.05 2.47 2.64
CA GLN A 47 16.31 1.73 2.78
C GLN A 47 16.00 0.25 2.72
N LEU A 48 16.87 -0.51 2.06
CA LEU A 48 16.74 -1.97 2.03
C LEU A 48 16.88 -2.54 3.43
N THR A 49 15.99 -3.41 3.82
CA THR A 49 16.01 -4.03 5.14
C THR A 49 15.46 -5.44 5.08
N ASP A 50 15.88 -6.27 6.03
CA ASP A 50 15.37 -7.62 6.20
C ASP A 50 13.97 -7.57 6.80
N MET A 51 13.01 -8.16 6.11
CA MET A 51 11.61 -8.22 6.53
C MET A 51 11.14 -9.67 6.66
N THR A 52 12.08 -10.59 6.84
CA THR A 52 11.78 -12.01 6.93
C THR A 52 10.81 -12.29 8.07
N GLU A 53 9.77 -13.07 7.78
CA GLU A 53 8.80 -13.53 8.76
C GLU A 53 8.64 -15.03 8.69
N GLY A 54 8.99 -15.72 9.78
CA GLY A 54 8.95 -17.16 9.82
C GLY A 54 9.81 -17.76 8.72
N GLN A 55 9.19 -18.58 7.87
CA GLN A 55 9.88 -19.23 6.76
C GLN A 55 9.90 -18.39 5.47
N PHE A 56 9.26 -17.22 5.48
CA PHE A 56 9.21 -16.35 4.29
C PHE A 56 10.33 -15.32 4.37
N SER A 57 11.21 -15.34 3.37
CA SER A 57 12.35 -14.43 3.32
C SER A 57 12.01 -13.23 2.45
N PHE A 58 12.09 -12.04 3.05
CA PHE A 58 11.86 -10.78 2.34
C PHE A 58 12.99 -9.81 2.62
N PHE A 59 13.42 -9.10 1.59
CA PHE A 59 14.46 -8.08 1.70
C PHE A 59 14.11 -6.96 0.72
N ASP A 60 13.62 -5.84 1.24
CA ASP A 60 13.12 -4.76 0.39
C ASP A 60 13.14 -3.44 1.17
N LYS A 61 12.59 -2.39 0.57
CA LYS A 61 12.54 -1.06 1.16
C LYS A 61 11.67 -1.01 2.40
N ASP A 62 12.16 -0.35 3.44
CA ASP A 62 11.44 -0.22 4.70
C ASP A 62 10.16 0.61 4.59
N THR A 63 10.02 1.38 3.51
CA THR A 63 8.83 2.19 3.24
C THR A 63 7.66 1.38 2.67
N ILE A 64 7.91 0.17 2.18
CA ILE A 64 6.89 -0.64 1.50
C ILE A 64 6.80 -2.07 2.04
N PRO A 65 6.60 -2.24 3.37
CA PRO A 65 6.42 -3.57 3.93
C PRO A 65 5.09 -4.20 3.47
N ALA A 66 4.96 -5.50 3.68
CA ALA A 66 3.66 -6.15 3.50
C ALA A 66 2.67 -5.62 4.54
N ARG A 67 1.40 -5.51 4.15
CA ARG A 67 0.35 -5.11 5.08
C ARG A 67 0.00 -6.25 6.02
N LYS A 68 -0.38 -5.89 7.24
CA LYS A 68 -0.90 -6.83 8.23
C LYS A 68 -2.40 -6.61 8.40
N PHE A 69 -3.14 -7.69 8.51
CA PHE A 69 -4.59 -7.65 8.59
C PHE A 69 -5.08 -8.24 9.90
N THR A 70 -6.16 -7.68 10.42
CA THR A 70 -6.86 -8.17 11.60
C THR A 70 -8.32 -8.41 11.26
N ALA A 71 -9.06 -8.99 12.19
CA ALA A 71 -10.49 -9.26 11.99
C ALA A 71 -11.28 -7.99 11.65
N GLU A 72 -10.87 -6.85 12.17
CA GLU A 72 -11.56 -5.57 11.93
C GLU A 72 -11.47 -5.10 10.49
N ASN A 73 -10.47 -5.56 9.74
CA ASN A 73 -10.35 -5.21 8.32
C ASN A 73 -11.44 -5.86 7.46
N GLY A 74 -12.04 -6.95 7.93
CA GLY A 74 -13.08 -7.66 7.19
C GLY A 74 -12.59 -8.33 5.91
N VAL A 75 -11.31 -8.67 5.86
CA VAL A 75 -10.65 -9.24 4.69
C VAL A 75 -9.98 -10.55 5.10
N ARG A 76 -10.05 -11.55 4.24
CA ARG A 76 -9.39 -12.84 4.48
C ARG A 76 -8.14 -12.93 3.61
N ILE A 77 -7.00 -13.13 4.25
CA ILE A 77 -5.72 -13.39 3.55
C ILE A 77 -5.41 -14.87 3.78
N VAL A 78 -5.45 -15.64 2.72
CA VAL A 78 -5.27 -17.09 2.78
C VAL A 78 -3.83 -17.42 3.15
N PRO A 79 -3.60 -18.27 4.19
CA PRO A 79 -2.24 -18.64 4.58
C PRO A 79 -1.55 -19.47 3.49
N GLY A 80 -0.22 -19.48 3.50
CA GLY A 80 0.59 -20.23 2.55
C GLY A 80 1.37 -19.39 1.57
N GLY A 81 1.53 -18.09 1.82
CA GLY A 81 2.36 -17.23 1.00
C GLY A 81 1.66 -16.05 0.36
N SER A 82 0.36 -15.89 0.61
CA SER A 82 -0.36 -14.70 0.15
C SER A 82 0.17 -13.47 0.88
N SER A 83 0.35 -12.39 0.15
CA SER A 83 0.76 -11.13 0.75
C SER A 83 0.12 -9.97 0.01
N VAL A 84 -0.03 -8.85 0.73
CA VAL A 84 -0.58 -7.61 0.17
C VAL A 84 0.42 -6.51 0.45
N ARG A 85 0.80 -5.79 -0.60
CA ARG A 85 1.77 -4.70 -0.46
C ARG A 85 1.11 -3.48 0.15
N THR A 86 1.90 -2.73 0.91
CA THR A 86 1.55 -1.42 1.43
C THR A 86 0.94 -0.55 0.32
N GLY A 87 -0.16 0.11 0.63
CA GLY A 87 -0.85 1.02 -0.28
C GLY A 87 -2.04 0.40 -1.01
N ALA A 88 -2.17 -0.92 -1.02
CA ALA A 88 -3.29 -1.57 -1.69
C ALA A 88 -4.58 -1.38 -0.89
N TYR A 89 -5.67 -1.08 -1.60
CA TYR A 89 -7.00 -1.04 -1.00
C TYR A 89 -7.71 -2.35 -1.23
N LEU A 90 -8.21 -2.94 -0.15
CA LEU A 90 -9.05 -4.14 -0.21
C LEU A 90 -10.39 -3.83 0.45
N ALA A 91 -11.45 -3.99 -0.32
CA ALA A 91 -12.80 -3.76 0.18
C ALA A 91 -13.17 -4.80 1.25
N PRO A 92 -14.05 -4.48 2.20
CA PRO A 92 -14.55 -5.47 3.15
C PRO A 92 -15.12 -6.70 2.44
N SER A 93 -14.97 -7.86 3.03
CA SER A 93 -15.40 -9.19 2.56
C SER A 93 -14.58 -9.76 1.39
N VAL A 94 -13.50 -9.12 0.99
CA VAL A 94 -12.58 -9.69 -0.01
C VAL A 94 -11.84 -10.88 0.57
N ILE A 95 -11.64 -11.87 -0.29
CA ILE A 95 -10.81 -13.03 0.01
C ILE A 95 -9.63 -13.06 -0.96
#